data_11fa559d82549ee5ee1d661c5efcf431
#
_entry.id   11fa559d82549ee5ee1d661c5efcf431
#
_cell.length_a   1.000
_cell.length_b   1.000
_cell.length_c   1.000
_cell.angle_alpha   90.00
_cell.angle_beta   90.00
_cell.angle_gamma   90.00
#
_symmetry.space_group_name_H-M   'P 1'
#
loop_
_entity.id
_entity.type
_entity.pdbx_description
1 polymer ?
#
loop_
_entity_poly.entity_id
_entity_poly.type
_entity_poly.pdbx_seq_one_letter_code
_entity_poly.pdbx_strand_id
1 'polypeptide(L)'
;MKTIKYILFFAIALVVLNSCDTNDDGFYNAIYLDSETNDLVAIEIQSNYVVGQKLYIKTINFSRYQNEKGQTKPLDIYKTTGGAAAFNFSYVLEIKNGANWEVVKIPTEELDIKKGKAVSGDFVYGSCIYNSADKLYEYNVGMPLSKTGDYRFRFGYNSDSNKVELVSESLGTNLAMVIFSATSNLNSDRYYTFTVN
;
A
#
# COMPACT_ATOMS: atom_id res chain seq x y z
N MET A 1 16.54 26.76 56.72
CA MET A 1 16.48 25.37 56.22
C MET A 1 15.21 24.99 55.44
N LYS A 2 14.08 25.66 55.62
CA LYS A 2 12.84 25.33 54.86
C LYS A 2 12.91 25.81 53.39
N THR A 3 13.49 26.92 53.09
CA THR A 3 13.61 27.51 51.74
C THR A 3 14.47 26.70 50.77
N ILE A 4 15.54 26.05 51.26
CA ILE A 4 16.43 25.23 50.44
C ILE A 4 15.71 23.96 49.92
N LYS A 5 14.80 23.39 50.73
CA LYS A 5 14.02 22.20 50.32
C LYS A 5 13.10 22.49 49.13
N TYR A 6 12.51 23.70 49.10
CA TYR A 6 11.62 24.09 47.98
C TYR A 6 12.39 24.36 46.69
N ILE A 7 13.59 24.93 46.77
CA ILE A 7 14.44 25.19 45.62
C ILE A 7 14.92 23.87 45.02
N LEU A 8 15.28 22.88 45.87
CA LEU A 8 15.69 21.56 45.38
C LEU A 8 14.56 20.79 44.72
N PHE A 9 13.34 20.92 45.27
CA PHE A 9 12.15 20.26 44.71
C PHE A 9 11.73 20.87 43.36
N PHE A 10 11.88 22.21 43.22
CA PHE A 10 11.60 22.91 41.96
C PHE A 10 12.63 22.61 40.87
N ALA A 11 13.90 22.45 41.24
CA ALA A 11 14.96 22.07 40.32
C ALA A 11 14.79 20.63 39.81
N ILE A 12 14.35 19.69 40.66
CA ILE A 12 14.06 18.31 40.25
C ILE A 12 12.83 18.27 39.35
N ALA A 13 11.80 19.06 39.59
CA ALA A 13 10.60 19.13 38.74
C ALA A 13 10.92 19.70 37.35
N LEU A 14 11.85 20.64 37.23
CA LEU A 14 12.30 21.19 35.94
C LEU A 14 13.13 20.21 35.12
N VAL A 15 13.89 19.30 35.75
CA VAL A 15 14.66 18.27 35.04
C VAL A 15 13.75 17.15 34.51
N VAL A 16 12.65 16.83 35.23
CA VAL A 16 11.70 15.79 34.79
C VAL A 16 10.84 16.26 33.61
N LEU A 17 10.64 17.59 33.44
CA LEU A 17 9.87 18.15 32.33
C LEU A 17 10.67 18.23 31.02
N ASN A 18 11.98 18.08 31.04
CA ASN A 18 12.82 17.98 29.85
C ASN A 18 13.13 16.55 29.40
N SER A 19 12.54 15.54 30.05
CA SER A 19 12.73 14.13 29.71
C SER A 19 11.61 13.57 28.83
N CYS A 20 10.82 14.41 28.17
CA CYS A 20 10.15 14.02 26.94
C CYS A 20 11.15 14.23 25.81
N ASP A 21 12.08 13.33 25.68
CA ASP A 21 12.84 13.17 24.44
C ASP A 21 11.86 12.65 23.39
N THR A 22 11.31 13.58 22.63
CA THR A 22 10.44 13.30 21.48
C THR A 22 11.30 12.88 20.29
N ASN A 23 12.37 12.13 20.50
CA ASN A 23 13.08 11.40 19.46
C ASN A 23 12.27 10.16 19.04
N ASP A 24 10.98 10.33 18.85
CA ASP A 24 10.12 9.41 18.11
C ASP A 24 10.20 9.72 16.59
N ASP A 25 11.26 10.39 16.19
CA ASP A 25 11.55 10.75 14.78
C ASP A 25 11.88 9.54 13.90
N GLY A 26 11.98 8.34 14.46
CA GLY A 26 12.19 7.11 13.72
C GLY A 26 11.04 6.76 12.76
N PHE A 27 9.85 7.33 12.99
CA PHE A 27 8.66 7.09 12.15
C PHE A 27 8.47 8.15 11.05
N TYR A 28 9.17 9.28 11.11
CA TYR A 28 8.97 10.42 10.20
C TYR A 28 10.00 10.55 9.08
N ASN A 29 10.97 9.65 9.00
CA ASN A 29 11.97 9.63 7.94
C ASN A 29 11.53 8.84 6.70
N ALA A 30 10.24 8.86 6.37
CA ALA A 30 9.76 8.28 5.12
C ALA A 30 9.98 9.26 3.96
N ILE A 31 10.50 8.75 2.85
CA ILE A 31 10.53 9.47 1.57
C ILE A 31 9.18 9.24 0.88
N TYR A 32 8.50 10.33 0.55
CA TYR A 32 7.25 10.29 -0.21
C TYR A 32 7.54 10.64 -1.67
N LEU A 33 7.08 9.80 -2.60
CA LEU A 33 7.26 9.96 -4.02
C LEU A 33 5.90 9.93 -4.72
N ASP A 34 5.50 11.03 -5.36
CA ASP A 34 4.34 11.05 -6.25
C ASP A 34 4.80 10.64 -7.65
N SER A 35 4.53 9.38 -8.02
CA SER A 35 5.01 8.83 -9.29
C SER A 35 4.39 9.53 -10.49
N GLU A 36 5.21 9.87 -11.48
CA GLU A 36 4.75 10.31 -12.79
C GLU A 36 4.06 9.17 -13.55
N THR A 37 4.48 7.93 -13.29
CA THR A 37 3.91 6.73 -13.90
C THR A 37 2.62 6.34 -13.21
N ASN A 38 1.52 6.38 -13.95
CA ASN A 38 0.24 5.84 -13.53
C ASN A 38 0.25 4.31 -13.62
N ASP A 39 -0.67 3.68 -12.87
CA ASP A 39 -0.93 2.23 -12.96
C ASP A 39 0.30 1.35 -12.66
N LEU A 40 1.20 1.78 -11.73
CA LEU A 40 2.27 0.90 -11.27
C LEU A 40 1.71 -0.42 -10.74
N VAL A 41 0.52 -0.36 -10.13
CA VAL A 41 -0.35 -1.51 -9.84
C VAL A 41 -1.71 -1.22 -10.44
N ALA A 42 -2.21 -2.13 -11.26
CA ALA A 42 -3.45 -1.97 -12.00
C ALA A 42 -4.36 -3.18 -11.89
N ILE A 43 -5.64 -2.94 -12.15
CA ILE A 43 -6.66 -3.96 -12.33
C ILE A 43 -6.59 -4.48 -13.77
N GLU A 44 -6.52 -5.79 -13.97
CA GLU A 44 -6.68 -6.38 -15.29
C GLU A 44 -8.16 -6.45 -15.66
N ILE A 45 -8.60 -5.46 -16.45
CA ILE A 45 -9.99 -5.35 -16.86
C ILE A 45 -10.33 -6.39 -17.91
N GLN A 46 -11.46 -7.05 -17.73
CA GLN A 46 -12.06 -7.95 -18.71
C GLN A 46 -13.36 -7.34 -19.24
N SER A 47 -13.71 -7.68 -20.49
CA SER A 47 -14.95 -7.21 -21.13
C SER A 47 -16.21 -7.81 -20.50
N ASN A 48 -16.08 -8.97 -19.86
CA ASN A 48 -17.16 -9.67 -19.18
C ASN A 48 -16.58 -10.50 -18.03
N TYR A 49 -17.31 -10.59 -16.93
CA TYR A 49 -16.99 -11.44 -15.80
C TYR A 49 -18.08 -12.46 -15.58
N VAL A 50 -17.68 -13.72 -15.39
CA VAL A 50 -18.58 -14.83 -15.06
C VAL A 50 -18.07 -15.57 -13.83
N VAL A 51 -18.98 -16.26 -13.13
CA VAL A 51 -18.63 -17.10 -11.98
C VAL A 51 -17.52 -18.09 -12.34
N GLY A 52 -16.54 -18.25 -11.47
CA GLY A 52 -15.36 -19.09 -11.68
C GLY A 52 -14.16 -18.39 -12.31
N GLN A 53 -14.34 -17.20 -12.87
CA GLN A 53 -13.24 -16.35 -13.30
C GLN A 53 -12.56 -15.66 -12.09
N LYS A 54 -11.48 -14.95 -12.37
CA LYS A 54 -10.71 -14.21 -11.36
C LYS A 54 -10.51 -12.77 -11.79
N LEU A 55 -10.58 -11.84 -10.82
CA LEU A 55 -10.14 -10.47 -11.00
C LEU A 55 -8.65 -10.40 -10.66
N TYR A 56 -7.80 -10.06 -11.63
CA TYR A 56 -6.36 -9.95 -11.43
C TYR A 56 -5.94 -8.52 -11.12
N ILE A 57 -5.06 -8.41 -10.13
CA ILE A 57 -4.32 -7.20 -9.79
C ILE A 57 -2.87 -7.47 -10.12
N LYS A 58 -2.25 -6.60 -10.90
CA LYS A 58 -0.88 -6.81 -11.37
C LYS A 58 -0.08 -5.52 -11.46
N THR A 59 1.24 -5.63 -11.35
CA THR A 59 2.16 -4.53 -11.67
C THR A 59 2.31 -4.36 -13.18
N ILE A 60 2.40 -3.10 -13.61
CA ILE A 60 2.72 -2.73 -14.99
C ILE A 60 4.00 -1.90 -14.97
N ASN A 61 5.11 -2.51 -15.41
CA ASN A 61 6.42 -1.84 -15.51
C ASN A 61 6.86 -1.11 -14.21
N PHE A 62 6.61 -1.72 -13.04
CA PHE A 62 7.05 -1.15 -11.78
C PHE A 62 8.57 -1.28 -11.65
N SER A 63 9.27 -0.41 -12.38
CA SER A 63 10.73 -0.36 -12.43
C SER A 63 11.32 0.13 -11.11
N ARG A 64 12.57 -0.32 -10.81
CA ARG A 64 13.36 0.25 -9.73
C ARG A 64 13.71 1.73 -9.97
N TYR A 65 13.59 2.22 -11.20
CA TYR A 65 13.78 3.62 -11.55
C TYR A 65 12.43 4.29 -11.70
N GLN A 66 12.09 5.20 -10.80
CA GLN A 66 10.83 5.92 -10.78
C GLN A 66 11.04 7.40 -10.99
N ASN A 67 10.21 8.01 -11.84
CA ASN A 67 10.16 9.46 -11.99
C ASN A 67 9.14 10.03 -10.99
N GLU A 68 9.55 11.01 -10.25
CA GLU A 68 8.67 11.86 -9.47
C GLU A 68 8.08 12.94 -10.36
N LYS A 69 6.81 13.28 -10.17
CA LYS A 69 6.15 14.35 -10.91
C LYS A 69 6.94 15.65 -10.85
N GLY A 70 7.23 16.21 -12.02
CA GLY A 70 7.97 17.46 -12.18
C GLY A 70 9.49 17.32 -12.03
N GLN A 71 10.02 16.11 -11.86
CA GLN A 71 11.46 15.84 -11.83
C GLN A 71 11.92 15.23 -13.15
N THR A 72 13.13 15.60 -13.58
CA THR A 72 13.70 15.12 -14.85
C THR A 72 14.60 13.90 -14.69
N LYS A 73 15.02 13.60 -13.46
CA LYS A 73 15.92 12.48 -13.17
C LYS A 73 15.17 11.39 -12.41
N PRO A 74 15.22 10.14 -12.89
CA PRO A 74 14.63 9.03 -12.16
C PRO A 74 15.37 8.77 -10.86
N LEU A 75 14.62 8.45 -9.81
CA LEU A 75 15.11 7.98 -8.53
C LEU A 75 15.29 6.46 -8.59
N ASP A 76 16.44 5.96 -8.17
CA ASP A 76 16.67 4.53 -7.95
C ASP A 76 16.09 4.13 -6.59
N ILE A 77 14.81 3.73 -6.58
CA ILE A 77 14.06 3.40 -5.37
C ILE A 77 14.66 2.20 -4.62
N TYR A 78 15.25 1.23 -5.33
CA TYR A 78 15.93 0.10 -4.71
C TYR A 78 17.16 0.55 -3.91
N LYS A 79 18.01 1.40 -4.52
CA LYS A 79 19.18 1.93 -3.84
C LYS A 79 18.80 2.88 -2.70
N THR A 80 17.82 3.75 -2.91
CA THR A 80 17.36 4.74 -1.92
C THR A 80 16.80 4.08 -0.67
N THR A 81 16.09 2.97 -0.82
CA THR A 81 15.56 2.18 0.30
C THR A 81 16.58 1.21 0.91
N GLY A 82 17.85 1.25 0.47
CA GLY A 82 18.88 0.31 0.95
C GLY A 82 18.62 -1.13 0.52
N GLY A 83 17.90 -1.34 -0.60
CA GLY A 83 17.64 -2.66 -1.15
C GLY A 83 16.31 -3.28 -0.72
N ALA A 84 15.25 -2.49 -0.58
CA ALA A 84 13.92 -3.03 -0.23
C ALA A 84 13.54 -4.20 -1.13
N ALA A 85 13.29 -5.36 -0.53
CA ALA A 85 12.94 -6.58 -1.24
C ALA A 85 11.50 -6.54 -1.77
N ALA A 86 10.65 -5.68 -1.21
CA ALA A 86 9.26 -5.54 -1.62
C ALA A 86 8.72 -4.12 -1.43
N PHE A 87 7.65 -3.83 -2.17
CA PHE A 87 6.71 -2.75 -1.89
C PHE A 87 5.34 -3.34 -1.58
N ASN A 88 4.77 -2.95 -0.45
CA ASN A 88 3.52 -3.49 0.08
C ASN A 88 2.37 -2.53 -0.18
N PHE A 89 1.18 -3.08 -0.41
CA PHE A 89 -0.07 -2.35 -0.58
C PHE A 89 -1.25 -3.20 -0.14
N SER A 90 -2.44 -2.63 -0.11
CA SER A 90 -3.64 -3.37 0.23
C SER A 90 -4.79 -3.04 -0.71
N TYR A 91 -5.76 -3.93 -0.79
CA TYR A 91 -6.98 -3.75 -1.57
C TYR A 91 -8.12 -4.61 -1.05
N VAL A 92 -9.33 -4.28 -1.44
CA VAL A 92 -10.54 -5.00 -1.02
C VAL A 92 -11.49 -5.19 -2.20
N LEU A 93 -12.13 -6.35 -2.23
CA LEU A 93 -13.25 -6.68 -3.10
C LEU A 93 -14.51 -6.76 -2.27
N GLU A 94 -15.57 -6.10 -2.70
CA GLU A 94 -16.87 -6.12 -2.04
C GLU A 94 -17.95 -6.57 -3.04
N ILE A 95 -18.97 -7.26 -2.53
CA ILE A 95 -20.17 -7.67 -3.27
C ILE A 95 -21.38 -6.95 -2.72
N LYS A 96 -22.31 -6.59 -3.59
CA LYS A 96 -23.55 -5.94 -3.19
C LYS A 96 -24.54 -6.97 -2.64
N ASN A 97 -25.01 -6.71 -1.42
CA ASN A 97 -26.06 -7.50 -0.77
C ASN A 97 -27.22 -6.59 -0.38
N GLY A 98 -28.31 -6.60 -1.17
CA GLY A 98 -29.40 -5.66 -1.03
C GLY A 98 -28.95 -4.21 -1.20
N ALA A 99 -29.10 -3.39 -0.15
CA ALA A 99 -28.63 -2.00 -0.12
C ALA A 99 -27.18 -1.84 0.33
N ASN A 100 -26.54 -2.89 0.85
CA ASN A 100 -25.23 -2.84 1.48
C ASN A 100 -24.13 -3.43 0.59
N TRP A 101 -22.88 -3.03 0.86
CA TRP A 101 -21.68 -3.65 0.31
C TRP A 101 -20.99 -4.47 1.40
N GLU A 102 -20.67 -5.70 1.10
CA GLU A 102 -20.03 -6.65 2.00
C GLU A 102 -18.68 -7.08 1.46
N VAL A 103 -17.67 -7.15 2.32
CA VAL A 103 -16.33 -7.62 1.93
C VAL A 103 -16.40 -9.10 1.53
N VAL A 104 -15.88 -9.41 0.36
CA VAL A 104 -15.73 -10.79 -0.11
C VAL A 104 -14.58 -11.43 0.66
N LYS A 105 -14.90 -12.37 1.56
CA LYS A 105 -13.89 -13.13 2.31
C LYS A 105 -13.30 -14.21 1.40
N ILE A 106 -12.04 -14.05 1.04
CA ILE A 106 -11.30 -14.98 0.19
C ILE A 106 -10.20 -15.61 1.04
N PRO A 107 -10.20 -16.91 1.29
CA PRO A 107 -9.07 -17.59 1.95
C PRO A 107 -7.77 -17.37 1.17
N THR A 108 -6.65 -17.25 1.88
CA THR A 108 -5.34 -16.99 1.22
C THR A 108 -4.99 -18.08 0.20
N GLU A 109 -5.34 -19.33 0.48
CA GLU A 109 -5.13 -20.49 -0.39
C GLU A 109 -5.95 -20.48 -1.67
N GLU A 110 -7.02 -19.67 -1.74
CA GLU A 110 -7.85 -19.49 -2.94
C GLU A 110 -7.33 -18.37 -3.84
N LEU A 111 -6.39 -17.56 -3.36
CA LEU A 111 -5.73 -16.54 -4.19
C LEU A 111 -4.84 -17.21 -5.24
N ASP A 112 -4.99 -16.81 -6.49
CA ASP A 112 -4.14 -17.27 -7.59
C ASP A 112 -2.87 -16.39 -7.69
N ILE A 113 -1.84 -16.76 -6.95
CA ILE A 113 -0.58 -16.01 -6.87
C ILE A 113 0.34 -16.45 -8.01
N LYS A 114 0.46 -15.64 -9.06
CA LYS A 114 1.39 -15.88 -10.18
C LYS A 114 2.75 -15.21 -9.96
N LYS A 115 2.76 -14.00 -9.36
CA LYS A 115 3.95 -13.23 -9.01
C LYS A 115 3.72 -12.45 -7.72
N GLY A 116 4.78 -12.18 -6.98
CA GLY A 116 4.70 -11.47 -5.71
C GLY A 116 4.23 -12.35 -4.56
N LYS A 117 3.68 -11.72 -3.53
CA LYS A 117 3.06 -12.39 -2.37
C LYS A 117 1.73 -11.72 -2.05
N ALA A 118 0.79 -12.49 -1.51
CA ALA A 118 -0.47 -11.97 -1.00
C ALA A 118 -0.93 -12.75 0.22
N VAL A 119 -1.54 -12.05 1.17
CA VAL A 119 -2.20 -12.63 2.35
C VAL A 119 -3.57 -11.99 2.47
N SER A 120 -4.60 -12.81 2.66
CA SER A 120 -5.96 -12.34 2.84
C SER A 120 -6.32 -12.23 4.32
N GLY A 121 -7.08 -11.19 4.64
CA GLY A 121 -7.69 -10.89 5.92
C GLY A 121 -8.97 -10.10 5.70
N ASP A 122 -9.15 -8.99 6.41
CA ASP A 122 -10.22 -8.01 6.10
C ASP A 122 -9.94 -7.27 4.79
N PHE A 123 -8.68 -7.26 4.37
CA PHE A 123 -8.14 -6.80 3.09
C PHE A 123 -7.23 -7.88 2.53
N VAL A 124 -6.94 -7.79 1.24
CA VAL A 124 -5.80 -8.50 0.68
C VAL A 124 -4.58 -7.59 0.79
N TYR A 125 -3.55 -8.08 1.47
CA TYR A 125 -2.24 -7.43 1.59
C TYR A 125 -1.32 -8.01 0.53
N GLY A 126 -0.93 -7.19 -0.43
CA GLY A 126 -0.06 -7.56 -1.54
C GLY A 126 1.36 -7.05 -1.34
N SER A 127 2.35 -7.82 -1.79
CA SER A 127 3.75 -7.44 -1.83
C SER A 127 4.29 -7.61 -3.25
N CYS A 128 4.65 -6.48 -3.87
CA CYS A 128 5.39 -6.46 -5.14
C CYS A 128 6.83 -6.84 -4.85
N ILE A 129 7.27 -8.03 -5.24
CA ILE A 129 8.61 -8.56 -4.94
C ILE A 129 9.61 -8.11 -6.00
N TYR A 130 10.80 -7.70 -5.56
CA TYR A 130 11.87 -7.27 -6.45
C TYR A 130 12.47 -8.44 -7.23
N ASN A 131 12.41 -8.35 -8.56
CA ASN A 131 13.10 -9.23 -9.49
C ASN A 131 14.40 -8.54 -9.96
N SER A 132 15.53 -9.04 -9.51
CA SER A 132 16.83 -8.43 -9.80
C SER A 132 17.27 -8.60 -11.26
N ALA A 133 16.80 -9.64 -11.96
CA ALA A 133 17.13 -9.88 -13.38
C ALA A 133 16.48 -8.82 -14.26
N ASP A 134 15.21 -8.54 -14.05
CA ASP A 134 14.42 -7.57 -14.82
C ASP A 134 14.48 -6.15 -14.24
N LYS A 135 14.97 -6.00 -13.00
CA LYS A 135 14.99 -4.75 -12.23
C LYS A 135 13.59 -4.17 -12.03
N LEU A 136 12.61 -5.05 -11.83
CA LEU A 136 11.20 -4.73 -11.63
C LEU A 136 10.73 -5.22 -10.27
N TYR A 137 9.74 -4.53 -9.71
CA TYR A 137 8.90 -5.06 -8.63
C TYR A 137 7.68 -5.72 -9.25
N GLU A 138 7.48 -7.01 -8.96
CA GLU A 138 6.48 -7.83 -9.63
C GLU A 138 5.36 -8.27 -8.69
N TYR A 139 4.14 -8.15 -9.18
CA TYR A 139 2.93 -8.63 -8.54
C TYR A 139 1.93 -9.11 -9.61
N ASN A 140 1.28 -10.23 -9.41
CA ASN A 140 0.16 -10.69 -10.24
C ASN A 140 -0.63 -11.72 -9.44
N VAL A 141 -1.78 -11.30 -8.91
CA VAL A 141 -2.63 -12.11 -8.04
C VAL A 141 -4.09 -12.00 -8.48
N GLY A 142 -4.74 -13.13 -8.65
CA GLY A 142 -6.15 -13.26 -9.00
C GLY A 142 -7.02 -13.55 -7.79
N MET A 143 -8.11 -12.82 -7.65
CA MET A 143 -9.18 -13.06 -6.68
C MET A 143 -10.31 -13.83 -7.34
N PRO A 144 -10.77 -14.97 -6.79
CA PRO A 144 -11.87 -15.73 -7.37
C PRO A 144 -13.20 -14.98 -7.28
N LEU A 145 -13.98 -15.04 -8.34
CA LEU A 145 -15.35 -14.53 -8.44
C LEU A 145 -16.31 -15.71 -8.30
N SER A 146 -16.75 -15.99 -7.08
CA SER A 146 -17.49 -17.22 -6.73
C SER A 146 -19.00 -17.09 -6.80
N LYS A 147 -19.54 -15.88 -6.96
CA LYS A 147 -20.97 -15.59 -6.97
C LYS A 147 -21.33 -14.61 -8.08
N THR A 148 -22.54 -14.72 -8.61
CA THR A 148 -23.12 -13.68 -9.47
C THR A 148 -23.48 -12.45 -8.64
N GLY A 149 -23.45 -11.26 -9.27
CA GLY A 149 -23.86 -10.01 -8.64
C GLY A 149 -22.99 -8.82 -9.01
N ASP A 150 -23.31 -7.68 -8.41
CA ASP A 150 -22.55 -6.46 -8.57
C ASP A 150 -21.38 -6.46 -7.58
N TYR A 151 -20.21 -6.13 -8.08
CA TYR A 151 -18.97 -6.04 -7.32
C TYR A 151 -18.38 -4.63 -7.41
N ARG A 152 -17.61 -4.29 -6.38
CA ARG A 152 -16.72 -3.12 -6.42
C ARG A 152 -15.37 -3.47 -5.80
N PHE A 153 -14.34 -2.88 -6.33
CA PHE A 153 -12.96 -3.03 -5.90
C PHE A 153 -12.37 -1.65 -5.58
N ARG A 154 -11.51 -1.56 -4.57
CA ARG A 154 -10.69 -0.37 -4.30
C ARG A 154 -9.34 -0.74 -3.72
N PHE A 155 -8.37 0.17 -3.91
CA PHE A 155 -7.08 0.10 -3.22
C PHE A 155 -7.14 0.77 -1.85
N GLY A 156 -6.31 0.24 -0.93
CA GLY A 156 -6.09 0.83 0.39
C GLY A 156 -7.26 0.72 1.36
N TYR A 157 -6.93 0.92 2.61
CA TYR A 157 -7.91 0.94 3.69
C TYR A 157 -8.59 2.31 3.82
N ASN A 158 -7.79 3.38 3.80
CA ASN A 158 -8.22 4.76 3.98
C ASN A 158 -7.80 5.66 2.81
N SER A 159 -7.71 5.11 1.59
CA SER A 159 -7.30 5.92 0.45
C SER A 159 -8.36 6.98 0.14
N ASP A 160 -8.05 8.22 0.45
CA ASP A 160 -8.84 9.40 0.09
C ASP A 160 -8.55 9.89 -1.33
N SER A 161 -7.86 9.09 -2.11
CA SER A 161 -7.46 9.43 -3.47
C SER A 161 -7.65 8.24 -4.42
N ASN A 162 -7.58 8.49 -5.71
CA ASN A 162 -7.52 7.47 -6.75
C ASN A 162 -6.10 6.93 -6.97
N LYS A 163 -5.24 7.00 -5.96
CA LYS A 163 -3.87 6.51 -6.00
C LYS A 163 -3.73 5.22 -5.19
N VAL A 164 -2.90 4.32 -5.66
CA VAL A 164 -2.39 3.23 -4.85
C VAL A 164 -1.18 3.73 -4.06
N GLU A 165 -1.12 3.35 -2.80
CA GLU A 165 -0.02 3.61 -1.89
C GLU A 165 0.85 2.36 -1.78
N LEU A 166 2.12 2.49 -2.17
CA LEU A 166 3.10 1.41 -2.21
C LEU A 166 4.19 1.72 -1.18
N VAL A 167 4.23 0.94 -0.11
CA VAL A 167 5.14 1.16 1.03
C VAL A 167 6.29 0.18 0.96
N SER A 168 7.53 0.67 0.95
CA SER A 168 8.71 -0.19 0.94
C SER A 168 8.76 -1.07 2.19
N GLU A 169 9.18 -2.31 2.03
CA GLU A 169 9.53 -3.16 3.17
C GLU A 169 10.72 -2.53 3.91
N SER A 170 10.55 -2.33 5.23
CA SER A 170 11.60 -1.77 6.06
C SER A 170 12.61 -2.85 6.44
N LEU A 171 13.88 -2.62 6.17
CA LEU A 171 15.00 -3.46 6.56
C LEU A 171 15.79 -2.82 7.72
N GLY A 172 15.12 -2.54 8.83
CA GLY A 172 15.73 -2.09 10.07
C GLY A 172 16.24 -0.64 10.03
N THR A 173 17.44 -0.39 9.53
CA THR A 173 18.07 0.95 9.49
C THR A 173 17.75 1.76 8.23
N ASN A 174 16.95 1.24 7.34
CA ASN A 174 16.70 1.81 6.03
C ASN A 174 15.56 2.81 6.04
N LEU A 175 15.67 3.81 5.16
CA LEU A 175 14.60 4.78 4.95
C LEU A 175 13.37 4.08 4.39
N ALA A 176 12.25 4.25 5.05
CA ALA A 176 10.97 3.88 4.49
C ALA A 176 10.65 4.78 3.29
N MET A 177 10.05 4.21 2.25
CA MET A 177 9.59 4.96 1.09
C MET A 177 8.12 4.65 0.83
N VAL A 178 7.36 5.68 0.55
CA VAL A 178 5.96 5.59 0.15
C VAL A 178 5.82 6.16 -1.25
N ILE A 179 5.37 5.33 -2.19
CA ILE A 179 5.13 5.74 -3.58
C ILE A 179 3.63 5.83 -3.80
N PHE A 180 3.17 6.98 -4.29
CA PHE A 180 1.79 7.18 -4.73
C PHE A 180 1.74 7.07 -6.25
N SER A 181 0.94 6.13 -6.78
CA SER A 181 0.70 5.98 -8.20
C SER A 181 -0.79 6.11 -8.50
N ALA A 182 -1.15 7.02 -9.41
CA ALA A 182 -2.53 7.18 -9.83
C ALA A 182 -3.02 5.91 -10.55
N THR A 183 -4.30 5.58 -10.37
CA THR A 183 -4.93 4.39 -10.95
C THR A 183 -6.04 4.81 -11.90
N SER A 184 -5.91 4.43 -13.19
CA SER A 184 -6.77 4.93 -14.27
C SER A 184 -8.19 4.37 -14.26
N ASN A 185 -8.42 3.21 -13.65
CA ASN A 185 -9.66 2.45 -13.78
C ASN A 185 -10.62 2.60 -12.59
N LEU A 186 -10.36 3.53 -11.69
CA LEU A 186 -11.27 3.86 -10.60
C LEU A 186 -12.19 5.02 -11.00
N ASN A 187 -13.46 4.94 -10.60
CA ASN A 187 -14.42 6.02 -10.79
C ASN A 187 -14.18 7.19 -9.81
N SER A 188 -15.02 8.23 -9.86
CA SER A 188 -14.95 9.38 -8.95
C SER A 188 -15.04 8.99 -7.46
N ASP A 189 -15.72 7.89 -7.16
CA ASP A 189 -15.87 7.37 -5.79
C ASP A 189 -14.73 6.42 -5.40
N ARG A 190 -13.71 6.31 -6.23
CA ARG A 190 -12.49 5.51 -6.02
C ARG A 190 -12.71 4.00 -6.08
N TYR A 191 -13.77 3.56 -6.76
CA TYR A 191 -14.07 2.16 -6.99
C TYR A 191 -13.96 1.79 -8.47
N TYR A 192 -13.49 0.58 -8.73
CA TYR A 192 -13.77 -0.15 -9.95
C TYR A 192 -15.03 -1.00 -9.75
N THR A 193 -16.07 -0.76 -10.52
CA THR A 193 -17.36 -1.46 -10.39
C THR A 193 -17.60 -2.35 -11.60
N PHE A 194 -18.10 -3.56 -11.39
CA PHE A 194 -18.39 -4.52 -12.43
C PHE A 194 -19.47 -5.51 -11.98
N THR A 195 -20.08 -6.23 -12.93
CA THR A 195 -21.06 -7.26 -12.66
C THR A 195 -20.51 -8.63 -13.06
N VAL A 196 -20.74 -9.64 -12.24
CA VAL A 196 -20.42 -11.04 -12.48
C VAL A 196 -21.72 -11.78 -12.83
N ASN A 197 -21.76 -12.40 -14.02
CA ASN A 197 -22.91 -13.14 -14.55
C ASN A 197 -22.83 -14.63 -14.30
#